data_beb2a414dc12d4fe6bc8efe19531a7a7
#
_entry.id   beb2a414dc12d4fe6bc8efe19531a7a7
#
_cell.length_a   1.000
_cell.length_b   1.000
_cell.length_c   1.000
_cell.angle_alpha   90.00
_cell.angle_beta   90.00
_cell.angle_gamma   90.00
#
_symmetry.space_group_name_H-M   'P 1'
#
loop_
_entity.id
_entity.type
_entity.pdbx_description
1 polymer ?
#
loop_
_entity_poly.entity_id
_entity_poly.type
_entity_poly.pdbx_seq_one_letter_code
_entity_poly.pdbx_strand_id
1 'polypeptide(L)'
;MNRHVLSVCTSCESAHRMKQAIRKSGGERLLEQLQTLDRATPLEGLSIEPHECLGACDRACAIAFNAPDKYIYLFGDLPVDEEQLESTATAVMTFATQYHAKPDGTISYIKCPELLKKRVVARIPPL
;
A
#
# COMPACT_ATOMS: atom_id res chain seq x y z
N MET A 1 11.83 -5.83 18.45
CA MET A 1 12.08 -5.47 17.07
C MET A 1 10.78 -5.25 16.33
N ASN A 2 10.66 -4.08 15.77
CA ASN A 2 9.44 -3.71 15.07
C ASN A 2 9.58 -4.00 13.61
N ARG A 3 8.94 -5.07 13.17
CA ARG A 3 8.94 -5.40 11.75
C ARG A 3 7.61 -5.02 11.16
N HIS A 4 7.64 -4.04 10.27
CA HIS A 4 6.46 -3.57 9.57
C HIS A 4 6.54 -4.03 8.12
N VAL A 5 5.44 -4.57 7.60
CA VAL A 5 5.40 -5.06 6.24
C VAL A 5 4.31 -4.31 5.48
N LEU A 6 4.70 -3.74 4.36
CA LEU A 6 3.76 -3.17 3.40
C LEU A 6 3.73 -4.12 2.22
N SER A 7 2.62 -4.83 2.06
CA SER A 7 2.43 -5.78 0.97
C SER A 7 1.74 -5.09 -0.18
N VAL A 8 2.27 -5.24 -1.39
CA VAL A 8 1.72 -4.61 -2.58
C VAL A 8 1.29 -5.69 -3.56
N CYS A 9 0.03 -5.66 -3.98
CA CYS A 9 -0.50 -6.62 -4.95
C CYS A 9 0.03 -6.29 -6.34
N THR A 10 0.83 -7.18 -6.91
CA THR A 10 1.47 -6.92 -8.19
C THR A 10 0.67 -7.39 -9.39
N SER A 11 -0.42 -8.13 -9.18
CA SER A 11 -1.27 -8.54 -10.29
C SER A 11 -2.37 -7.52 -10.61
N CYS A 12 -2.53 -6.50 -9.77
CA CYS A 12 -3.53 -5.48 -10.01
C CYS A 12 -3.20 -4.70 -11.27
N GLU A 13 -4.22 -4.41 -12.09
CA GLU A 13 -4.02 -3.70 -13.35
C GLU A 13 -3.01 -4.43 -14.23
N SER A 14 -3.23 -5.73 -14.39
CA SER A 14 -2.29 -6.57 -15.12
C SER A 14 -2.12 -6.13 -16.57
N ALA A 15 -1.00 -6.55 -17.16
CA ALA A 15 -0.64 -6.16 -18.51
C ALA A 15 -1.70 -6.53 -19.54
N HIS A 16 -2.37 -7.66 -19.37
CA HIS A 16 -3.35 -8.08 -20.37
C HIS A 16 -4.55 -7.14 -20.42
N ARG A 17 -4.93 -6.55 -19.29
CA ARG A 17 -6.00 -5.56 -19.26
C ARG A 17 -5.59 -4.29 -19.98
N MET A 18 -4.32 -4.02 -20.00
CA MET A 18 -3.76 -2.82 -20.64
C MET A 18 -3.45 -3.07 -22.11
N LYS A 19 -3.68 -4.27 -22.59
CA LYS A 19 -3.46 -4.67 -23.97
C LYS A 19 -2.02 -4.54 -24.43
N GLN A 20 -1.09 -4.54 -23.49
CA GLN A 20 0.33 -4.45 -23.80
C GLN A 20 1.08 -5.35 -22.84
N ALA A 21 1.43 -6.54 -23.32
CA ALA A 21 2.04 -7.55 -22.48
C ALA A 21 3.36 -7.13 -21.86
N ILE A 22 4.06 -6.17 -22.46
CA ILE A 22 5.34 -5.74 -21.93
C ILE A 22 5.24 -4.67 -20.86
N ARG A 23 4.06 -4.10 -20.67
CA ARG A 23 3.89 -3.07 -19.65
C ARG A 23 3.78 -3.70 -18.28
N LYS A 24 4.35 -3.02 -17.30
CA LYS A 24 4.20 -3.44 -15.92
C LYS A 24 2.77 -3.18 -15.46
N SER A 25 2.29 -4.00 -14.55
CA SER A 25 0.98 -3.78 -13.97
C SER A 25 0.99 -2.52 -13.13
N GLY A 26 -0.22 -2.00 -12.82
CA GLY A 26 -0.34 -0.85 -11.94
C GLY A 26 0.28 -1.13 -10.57
N GLY A 27 0.08 -2.35 -10.06
CA GLY A 27 0.67 -2.74 -8.79
C GLY A 27 2.19 -2.73 -8.83
N GLU A 28 2.77 -3.22 -9.93
CA GLU A 28 4.23 -3.20 -10.07
C GLU A 28 4.77 -1.78 -10.14
N ARG A 29 4.08 -0.89 -10.83
CA ARG A 29 4.50 0.51 -10.90
C ARG A 29 4.40 1.18 -9.54
N LEU A 30 3.35 0.89 -8.79
CA LEU A 30 3.21 1.41 -7.45
C LEU A 30 4.31 0.90 -6.55
N LEU A 31 4.63 -0.39 -6.64
CA LEU A 31 5.72 -0.99 -5.87
C LEU A 31 7.03 -0.26 -6.10
N GLU A 32 7.36 -0.01 -7.37
CA GLU A 32 8.60 0.68 -7.70
C GLU A 32 8.63 2.09 -7.15
N GLN A 33 7.52 2.79 -7.22
CA GLN A 33 7.44 4.16 -6.72
C GLN A 33 7.61 4.17 -5.19
N LEU A 34 6.99 3.22 -4.51
CA LEU A 34 7.12 3.12 -3.07
C LEU A 34 8.54 2.81 -2.65
N GLN A 35 9.20 1.90 -3.37
CA GLN A 35 10.58 1.57 -3.08
C GLN A 35 11.49 2.77 -3.29
N THR A 36 11.22 3.57 -4.30
CA THR A 36 11.99 4.78 -4.55
C THR A 36 11.84 5.78 -3.40
N LEU A 37 10.62 5.99 -2.93
CA LEU A 37 10.37 6.90 -1.83
C LEU A 37 11.02 6.39 -0.54
N ASP A 38 10.97 5.08 -0.31
CA ASP A 38 11.57 4.50 0.89
C ASP A 38 13.09 4.68 0.87
N ARG A 39 13.71 4.53 -0.28
CA ARG A 39 15.16 4.75 -0.38
C ARG A 39 15.54 6.19 -0.09
N ALA A 40 14.69 7.13 -0.50
CA ALA A 40 14.96 8.56 -0.27
C ALA A 40 14.80 8.94 1.20
N THR A 41 13.82 8.36 1.87
CA THR A 41 13.54 8.64 3.28
C THR A 41 13.19 7.34 3.98
N PRO A 42 14.20 6.52 4.31
CA PRO A 42 13.94 5.19 4.86
C PRO A 42 13.17 5.24 6.17
N LEU A 43 12.23 4.33 6.31
CA LEU A 43 11.48 4.14 7.54
C LEU A 43 11.97 2.86 8.19
N GLU A 44 12.58 3.00 9.35
CA GLU A 44 13.23 1.88 10.01
C GLU A 44 12.27 0.72 10.27
N GLY A 45 12.70 -0.48 9.91
CA GLY A 45 11.89 -1.67 10.13
C GLY A 45 10.81 -1.91 9.10
N LEU A 46 10.66 -1.03 8.13
CA LEU A 46 9.66 -1.21 7.08
C LEU A 46 10.21 -2.07 5.95
N SER A 47 9.46 -3.09 5.56
CA SER A 47 9.77 -3.92 4.41
C SER A 47 8.63 -3.78 3.41
N ILE A 48 8.94 -3.39 2.18
CA ILE A 48 7.95 -3.27 1.11
C ILE A 48 8.07 -4.52 0.25
N GLU A 49 7.03 -5.36 0.25
CA GLU A 49 7.10 -6.68 -0.36
C GLU A 49 6.03 -6.87 -1.42
N PRO A 50 6.39 -7.44 -2.56
CA PRO A 50 5.41 -7.76 -3.59
C PRO A 50 4.66 -9.03 -3.25
N HIS A 51 3.38 -9.07 -3.60
CA HIS A 51 2.58 -10.28 -3.51
C HIS A 51 1.77 -10.40 -4.78
N GLU A 52 1.62 -11.61 -5.27
CA GLU A 52 0.92 -11.83 -6.53
C GLU A 52 -0.54 -11.41 -6.42
N CYS A 53 -1.19 -11.71 -5.31
CA CYS A 53 -2.58 -11.35 -5.11
C CYS A 53 -2.90 -11.27 -3.62
N LEU A 54 -3.61 -10.21 -3.23
CA LEU A 54 -4.05 -10.02 -1.85
C LEU A 54 -5.54 -10.37 -1.67
N GLY A 55 -6.16 -10.98 -2.69
CA GLY A 55 -7.54 -11.38 -2.59
C GLY A 55 -8.54 -10.24 -2.79
N ALA A 56 -8.08 -9.10 -3.25
CA ALA A 56 -8.94 -7.94 -3.46
C ALA A 56 -8.91 -7.50 -4.92
N CYS A 57 -8.95 -8.47 -5.84
CA CYS A 57 -8.85 -8.17 -7.27
C CYS A 57 -9.95 -7.26 -7.78
N ASP A 58 -11.12 -7.29 -7.15
CA ASP A 58 -12.23 -6.43 -7.52
C ASP A 58 -11.98 -4.98 -7.10
N ARG A 59 -11.01 -4.77 -6.24
CA ARG A 59 -10.68 -3.47 -5.68
C ARG A 59 -9.22 -3.10 -5.99
N ALA A 60 -8.83 -3.33 -7.23
CA ALA A 60 -7.46 -3.05 -7.66
C ALA A 60 -7.18 -1.54 -7.67
N CYS A 61 -6.03 -1.09 -7.30
CA CYS A 61 -4.94 -1.88 -6.74
C CYS A 61 -5.03 -1.95 -5.23
N ALA A 62 -4.48 -3.03 -4.68
CA ALA A 62 -4.59 -3.27 -3.25
C ALA A 62 -3.22 -3.30 -2.58
N ILE A 63 -3.18 -2.83 -1.33
CA ILE A 63 -2.01 -2.92 -0.48
C ILE A 63 -2.47 -3.30 0.92
N ALA A 64 -1.54 -3.81 1.72
CA ALA A 64 -1.84 -4.16 3.11
C ALA A 64 -0.69 -3.78 4.01
N PHE A 65 -1.03 -3.25 5.18
CA PHE A 65 -0.06 -2.96 6.24
C PHE A 65 -0.19 -4.00 7.34
N ASN A 66 0.93 -4.55 7.78
CA ASN A 66 0.96 -5.57 8.81
C ASN A 66 2.18 -5.38 9.71
N ALA A 67 2.00 -5.58 10.99
CA ALA A 67 3.10 -5.56 11.96
C ALA A 67 2.67 -6.34 13.19
N PRO A 68 3.63 -6.90 13.95
CA PRO A 68 3.27 -7.63 15.18
C PRO A 68 2.50 -6.71 16.13
N ASP A 69 1.42 -7.26 16.69
CA ASP A 69 0.60 -6.59 17.70
C ASP A 69 -0.08 -5.31 17.21
N LYS A 70 -0.19 -5.14 15.91
CA LYS A 70 -0.89 -3.98 15.33
C LYS A 70 -2.03 -4.43 14.45
N TYR A 71 -3.00 -3.55 14.27
CA TYR A 71 -4.09 -3.80 13.34
C TYR A 71 -3.54 -3.97 11.93
N ILE A 72 -4.19 -4.81 11.16
CA ILE A 72 -3.85 -5.01 9.76
C ILE A 72 -4.81 -4.16 8.93
N TYR A 73 -4.25 -3.34 8.04
CA TYR A 73 -5.07 -2.51 7.14
C TYR A 73 -4.97 -3.05 5.73
N LEU A 74 -6.11 -3.19 5.08
CA LEU A 74 -6.17 -3.54 3.66
C LEU A 74 -6.83 -2.38 2.93
N PHE A 75 -6.12 -1.82 1.96
CA PHE A 75 -6.64 -0.76 1.11
C PHE A 75 -6.87 -1.28 -0.30
N GLY A 76 -7.87 -0.74 -0.97
CA GLY A 76 -8.15 -1.09 -2.35
C GLY A 76 -8.49 0.14 -3.16
N ASP A 77 -8.72 -0.05 -4.45
CA ASP A 77 -9.11 1.02 -5.37
C ASP A 77 -8.08 2.15 -5.44
N LEU A 78 -6.81 1.83 -5.22
CA LEU A 78 -5.77 2.86 -5.27
C LEU A 78 -5.55 3.30 -6.71
N PRO A 79 -5.54 4.61 -6.97
CA PRO A 79 -5.28 5.10 -8.32
C PRO A 79 -3.81 4.91 -8.68
N VAL A 80 -3.56 4.28 -9.82
CA VAL A 80 -2.20 3.99 -10.27
C VAL A 80 -1.93 4.49 -11.68
N ASP A 81 -2.80 5.36 -12.20
CA ASP A 81 -2.56 6.01 -13.47
C ASP A 81 -1.38 6.96 -13.33
N GLU A 82 -0.75 7.28 -14.46
CA GLU A 82 0.47 8.09 -14.43
C GLU A 82 0.32 9.40 -13.68
N GLU A 83 -0.84 10.04 -13.80
CA GLU A 83 -1.07 11.33 -13.18
C GLU A 83 -1.15 11.25 -11.66
N GLN A 84 -1.64 10.13 -11.13
CA GLN A 84 -1.88 9.99 -9.70
C GLN A 84 -0.90 9.08 -8.97
N LEU A 85 -0.06 8.38 -9.72
CA LEU A 85 0.82 7.38 -9.13
C LEU A 85 1.69 7.95 -8.02
N GLU A 86 2.31 9.09 -8.27
CA GLU A 86 3.18 9.71 -7.27
C GLU A 86 2.38 10.15 -6.04
N SER A 87 1.21 10.72 -6.25
CA SER A 87 0.36 11.15 -5.13
C SER A 87 -0.09 9.94 -4.30
N THR A 88 -0.44 8.85 -4.98
CA THR A 88 -0.83 7.62 -4.29
C THR A 88 0.32 7.08 -3.46
N ALA A 89 1.51 7.00 -4.05
CA ALA A 89 2.67 6.48 -3.33
C ALA A 89 3.01 7.37 -2.14
N THR A 90 2.94 8.68 -2.30
CA THR A 90 3.20 9.61 -1.21
C THR A 90 2.20 9.43 -0.07
N ALA A 91 0.91 9.26 -0.41
CA ALA A 91 -0.12 9.03 0.61
C ALA A 91 0.13 7.72 1.34
N VAL A 92 0.52 6.67 0.62
CA VAL A 92 0.82 5.37 1.21
C VAL A 92 1.99 5.48 2.19
N MET A 93 3.05 6.18 1.80
CA MET A 93 4.21 6.33 2.68
C MET A 93 3.90 7.21 3.88
N THR A 94 3.03 8.21 3.72
CA THR A 94 2.57 9.01 4.84
C THR A 94 1.82 8.14 5.84
N PHE A 95 0.92 7.29 5.34
CA PHE A 95 0.22 6.36 6.20
C PHE A 95 1.19 5.38 6.88
N ALA A 96 2.20 4.92 6.15
CA ALA A 96 3.21 4.02 6.71
C ALA A 96 3.90 4.65 7.91
N THR A 97 4.24 5.93 7.80
CA THR A 97 4.88 6.66 8.90
C THR A 97 3.94 6.77 10.09
N GLN A 98 2.65 7.08 9.84
CA GLN A 98 1.66 7.16 10.90
C GLN A 98 1.47 5.81 11.58
N TYR A 99 1.37 4.76 10.76
CA TYR A 99 1.18 3.39 11.26
C TYR A 99 2.36 2.95 12.10
N HIS A 100 3.56 3.29 11.66
CA HIS A 100 4.78 2.95 12.38
C HIS A 100 4.81 3.61 13.76
N ALA A 101 4.34 4.84 13.83
CA ALA A 101 4.40 5.62 15.07
C ALA A 101 3.37 5.20 16.12
N LYS A 102 2.30 4.53 15.72
CA LYS A 102 1.24 4.15 16.65
C LYS A 102 1.47 2.76 17.21
N PRO A 103 1.41 2.59 18.54
CA PRO A 103 1.64 1.27 19.14
C PRO A 103 0.71 0.18 18.62
N ASP A 104 -0.55 0.49 18.38
CA ASP A 104 -1.52 -0.48 17.88
C ASP A 104 -1.80 -0.34 16.39
N GLY A 105 -1.17 0.62 15.74
CA GLY A 105 -1.31 0.83 14.31
C GLY A 105 -2.61 1.53 13.88
N THR A 106 -3.49 1.86 14.81
CA THR A 106 -4.75 2.50 14.41
C THR A 106 -4.54 3.97 14.07
N ILE A 107 -5.12 4.40 12.97
CA ILE A 107 -5.05 5.78 12.52
C ILE A 107 -6.47 6.32 12.44
N SER A 108 -6.70 7.46 13.10
CA SER A 108 -8.03 8.07 13.07
C SER A 108 -8.35 8.55 11.66
N TYR A 109 -9.65 8.55 11.34
CA TYR A 109 -10.10 8.97 10.02
C TYR A 109 -9.60 10.37 9.68
N ILE A 110 -9.61 11.27 10.66
CA ILE A 110 -9.20 12.65 10.43
C ILE A 110 -7.74 12.75 10.04
N LYS A 111 -6.87 11.92 10.63
CA LYS A 111 -5.44 11.96 10.36
C LYS A 111 -5.01 11.16 9.16
N CYS A 112 -5.87 10.29 8.68
CA CYS A 112 -5.57 9.47 7.52
C CYS A 112 -5.39 10.35 6.28
N PRO A 113 -4.39 10.09 5.43
CA PRO A 113 -4.23 10.85 4.20
C PRO A 113 -5.53 10.87 3.40
N GLU A 114 -5.85 12.02 2.86
CA GLU A 114 -7.12 12.23 2.17
C GLU A 114 -7.36 11.19 1.08
N LEU A 115 -6.34 10.89 0.32
CA LEU A 115 -6.45 9.93 -0.78
C LEU A 115 -6.85 8.54 -0.32
N LEU A 116 -6.48 8.17 0.90
CA LEU A 116 -6.73 6.82 1.42
C LEU A 116 -8.01 6.70 2.24
N LYS A 117 -8.62 7.82 2.63
CA LYS A 117 -9.72 7.79 3.59
C LYS A 117 -10.88 6.88 3.21
N LYS A 118 -11.25 6.83 1.95
CA LYS A 118 -12.38 6.04 1.50
C LYS A 118 -11.97 4.74 0.84
N ARG A 119 -10.70 4.37 0.99
CA ARG A 119 -10.17 3.19 0.30
C ARG A 119 -9.84 2.05 1.24
N VAL A 120 -10.21 2.17 2.51
CA VAL A 120 -10.01 1.07 3.47
C VAL A 120 -11.01 -0.03 3.15
N VAL A 121 -10.49 -1.19 2.76
CA VAL A 121 -11.33 -2.37 2.50
C VAL A 121 -11.62 -3.11 3.79
N ALA A 122 -10.61 -3.24 4.63
CA ALA A 122 -10.74 -3.95 5.88
C ALA A 122 -9.69 -3.48 6.88
N ARG A 123 -10.07 -3.55 8.15
CA ARG A 123 -9.16 -3.31 9.26
C ARG A 123 -9.33 -4.49 10.20
N ILE A 124 -8.27 -5.26 10.39
CA ILE A 124 -8.33 -6.52 11.11
C ILE A 124 -7.56 -6.40 12.42
N PRO A 125 -8.20 -6.76 13.55
CA PRO A 125 -7.52 -6.68 14.84
C PRO A 125 -6.29 -7.59 14.90
N PRO A 126 -5.30 -7.24 15.72
CA PRO A 126 -4.12 -8.11 15.86
C PRO A 126 -4.51 -9.43 16.50
N LEU A 127 -3.70 -10.44 16.21
CA LEU A 127 -3.91 -11.77 16.77
C LEU A 127 -3.60 -11.80 18.26
#